data_f9d76cb57c18d1584f447df48b7c32ee
#
_entry.id   f9d76cb57c18d1584f447df48b7c32ee
#
_cell.length_a   1.000
_cell.length_b   1.000
_cell.length_c   1.000
_cell.angle_alpha   90.00
_cell.angle_beta   90.00
_cell.angle_gamma   90.00
#
_symmetry.space_group_name_H-M   'P 1'
#
loop_
_entity.id
_entity.type
_entity.pdbx_description
1 polymer ?
#
loop_
_entity_poly.entity_id
_entity_poly.type
_entity_poly.pdbx_seq_one_letter_code
_entity_poly.pdbx_strand_id
1 'polypeptide(L)'
;MSAMFKGKEIFKPLNTGFIDERVSCIREYVANIFFYTKNGHTIMIDAGYNYEKLAEKMSWLNIDYKDIKEILVTHLDTDHVGAIEKDSEGIFKDSTIYIGRIENEYLTGNKRRKVFWGLYKLPRVNIDNKKVLIDDSQVIFIGDIKIEAFIVPGHTWGHLVYLIDDMYLFTGDTIWFGADGGYAFLNTLAEDRKLQIKSLKRLEEILRKRNLNLKIITGHTGWSDDIDFAFAHSDEICNSLRRKPKVHDPKAPYDGFDESGDKKENVEKGLPKILQK
;
A
#
# COMPACT_ATOMS: atom_id res chain seq x y z
N MET A 1 15.71 -20.28 -17.37
CA MET A 1 14.41 -19.57 -17.26
C MET A 1 13.72 -19.67 -15.89
N SER A 2 14.16 -20.52 -14.96
CA SER A 2 13.52 -20.69 -13.64
C SER A 2 13.88 -19.63 -12.58
N ALA A 3 14.82 -18.75 -12.84
CA ALA A 3 15.26 -17.72 -11.89
C ALA A 3 14.45 -16.40 -11.99
N MET A 4 13.55 -16.27 -12.96
CA MET A 4 12.86 -15.00 -13.24
C MET A 4 11.60 -14.78 -12.39
N PHE A 5 11.11 -15.79 -11.69
CA PHE A 5 9.89 -15.71 -10.88
C PHE A 5 9.97 -16.52 -9.59
N LYS A 6 10.96 -16.25 -8.77
CA LYS A 6 10.84 -16.57 -7.35
C LYS A 6 10.09 -15.42 -6.65
N GLY A 7 8.90 -15.10 -7.13
CA GLY A 7 8.00 -14.12 -6.53
C GLY A 7 7.76 -14.39 -5.04
N LYS A 8 7.80 -15.65 -4.67
CA LYS A 8 7.76 -16.17 -3.30
C LYS A 8 8.81 -15.58 -2.35
N GLU A 9 9.96 -15.16 -2.86
CA GLU A 9 11.04 -14.58 -2.05
C GLU A 9 11.10 -13.05 -2.11
N ILE A 10 10.34 -12.42 -3.03
CA ILE A 10 10.38 -10.98 -3.26
C ILE A 10 9.36 -10.27 -2.39
N PHE A 11 8.12 -10.73 -2.40
CA PHE A 11 7.03 -10.14 -1.64
C PHE A 11 6.89 -10.82 -0.29
N LYS A 12 6.81 -10.03 0.76
CA LYS A 12 6.63 -10.51 2.14
C LYS A 12 5.64 -9.62 2.88
N PRO A 13 4.36 -9.72 2.48
CA PRO A 13 3.31 -8.99 3.16
C PRO A 13 3.18 -9.47 4.61
N LEU A 14 2.75 -8.56 5.47
CA LEU A 14 2.38 -8.86 6.84
C LEU A 14 1.16 -9.79 6.87
N ASN A 15 1.09 -10.66 7.86
CA ASN A 15 -0.15 -11.39 8.12
C ASN A 15 -1.25 -10.42 8.56
N THR A 16 -2.51 -10.80 8.31
CA THR A 16 -3.67 -10.06 8.79
C THR A 16 -3.59 -9.83 10.31
N GLY A 17 -3.73 -8.59 10.74
CA GLY A 17 -3.61 -8.25 12.15
C GLY A 17 -3.39 -6.76 12.40
N PHE A 18 -2.99 -6.45 13.62
CA PHE A 18 -2.73 -5.09 14.07
C PHE A 18 -1.23 -4.79 14.04
N ILE A 19 -0.88 -3.64 13.45
CA ILE A 19 0.48 -3.07 13.52
C ILE A 19 0.62 -2.33 14.85
N ASP A 20 -0.41 -1.57 15.23
CA ASP A 20 -0.55 -0.92 16.53
C ASP A 20 -2.03 -0.60 16.83
N GLU A 21 -2.29 0.30 17.77
CA GLU A 21 -3.64 0.66 18.21
C GLU A 21 -4.48 1.36 17.13
N ARG A 22 -3.85 1.95 16.12
CA ARG A 22 -4.50 2.73 15.06
C ARG A 22 -4.45 2.08 13.70
N VAL A 23 -3.44 1.25 13.45
CA VAL A 23 -3.20 0.67 12.13
C VAL A 23 -3.35 -0.83 12.19
N SER A 24 -4.21 -1.35 11.33
CA SER A 24 -4.32 -2.78 11.05
C SER A 24 -4.12 -3.05 9.57
N CYS A 25 -3.86 -4.30 9.22
CA CYS A 25 -3.68 -4.72 7.85
C CYS A 25 -4.36 -6.06 7.57
N ILE A 26 -4.73 -6.22 6.32
CA ILE A 26 -5.14 -7.51 5.75
C ILE A 26 -4.06 -7.94 4.77
N ARG A 27 -3.68 -9.21 4.85
CA ARG A 27 -2.86 -9.87 3.86
C ARG A 27 -3.71 -10.41 2.74
N GLU A 28 -3.35 -10.10 1.51
CA GLU A 28 -3.92 -10.73 0.34
C GLU A 28 -2.82 -11.02 -0.69
N TYR A 29 -2.58 -12.31 -0.94
CA TYR A 29 -1.49 -12.77 -1.81
C TYR A 29 -0.15 -12.10 -1.48
N VAL A 30 0.29 -11.18 -2.34
CA VAL A 30 1.57 -10.49 -2.26
C VAL A 30 1.47 -9.08 -1.68
N ALA A 31 0.26 -8.58 -1.41
CA ALA A 31 0.00 -7.21 -0.97
C ALA A 31 -0.62 -7.16 0.43
N ASN A 32 -0.51 -6.01 1.06
CA ASN A 32 -1.28 -5.63 2.23
C ASN A 32 -2.26 -4.52 1.90
N ILE A 33 -3.44 -4.62 2.49
CA ILE A 33 -4.44 -3.56 2.57
C ILE A 33 -4.40 -3.03 3.98
N PHE A 34 -4.44 -1.72 4.15
CA PHE A 34 -4.32 -1.12 5.46
C PHE A 34 -5.60 -0.39 5.87
N PHE A 35 -5.82 -0.33 7.18
CA PHE A 35 -6.89 0.45 7.80
C PHE A 35 -6.27 1.35 8.85
N TYR A 36 -6.64 2.61 8.81
CA TYR A 36 -6.31 3.57 9.84
C TYR A 36 -7.58 3.96 10.59
N THR A 37 -7.58 3.75 11.91
CA THR A 37 -8.74 4.03 12.77
C THR A 37 -8.40 5.09 13.81
N LYS A 38 -9.25 6.11 13.91
CA LYS A 38 -9.15 7.17 14.91
C LYS A 38 -10.55 7.56 15.38
N ASN A 39 -10.76 7.57 16.69
CA ASN A 39 -12.03 7.96 17.30
C ASN A 39 -13.26 7.25 16.72
N GLY A 40 -13.13 5.97 16.37
CA GLY A 40 -14.19 5.16 15.77
C GLY A 40 -14.43 5.39 14.28
N HIS A 41 -13.65 6.25 13.63
CA HIS A 41 -13.68 6.44 12.18
C HIS A 41 -12.53 5.64 11.55
N THR A 42 -12.84 4.80 10.57
CA THR A 42 -11.87 3.96 9.87
C THR A 42 -11.83 4.34 8.39
N ILE A 43 -10.62 4.63 7.90
CA ILE A 43 -10.34 4.79 6.48
C ILE A 43 -9.53 3.60 5.97
N MET A 44 -9.72 3.22 4.72
CA MET A 44 -8.99 2.14 4.07
C MET A 44 -7.90 2.71 3.15
N ILE A 45 -6.72 2.10 3.11
CA ILE A 45 -5.63 2.46 2.21
C ILE A 45 -5.36 1.26 1.30
N ASP A 46 -5.58 1.46 0.01
CA ASP A 46 -5.67 0.45 -1.04
C ASP A 46 -6.77 -0.60 -0.77
N ALA A 47 -7.02 -1.49 -1.71
CA ALA A 47 -8.14 -2.44 -1.64
C ALA A 47 -7.77 -3.86 -2.09
N GLY A 48 -6.48 -4.13 -2.33
CA GLY A 48 -6.03 -5.46 -2.69
C GLY A 48 -6.61 -5.99 -4.00
N TYR A 49 -6.61 -7.30 -4.14
CA TYR A 49 -6.91 -7.99 -5.40
C TYR A 49 -8.33 -8.56 -5.48
N ASN A 50 -8.89 -9.01 -4.33
CA ASN A 50 -10.16 -9.74 -4.29
C ASN A 50 -11.03 -9.31 -3.09
N TYR A 51 -12.26 -8.82 -3.39
CA TYR A 51 -13.19 -8.33 -2.38
C TYR A 51 -13.79 -9.42 -1.48
N GLU A 52 -13.94 -10.66 -1.96
CA GLU A 52 -14.55 -11.74 -1.19
C GLU A 52 -13.76 -12.06 0.07
N LYS A 53 -12.44 -12.25 -0.07
CA LYS A 53 -11.55 -12.46 1.08
C LYS A 53 -11.41 -11.21 1.94
N LEU A 54 -11.47 -10.04 1.33
CA LEU A 54 -11.33 -8.78 2.03
C LEU A 54 -12.44 -8.59 3.05
N ALA A 55 -13.71 -8.78 2.66
CA ALA A 55 -14.86 -8.66 3.56
C ALA A 55 -14.77 -9.65 4.74
N GLU A 56 -14.36 -10.90 4.48
CA GLU A 56 -14.14 -11.90 5.52
C GLU A 56 -13.05 -11.45 6.51
N LYS A 57 -11.87 -11.09 6.02
CA LYS A 57 -10.72 -10.71 6.86
C LYS A 57 -10.93 -9.40 7.61
N MET A 58 -11.73 -8.46 7.06
CA MET A 58 -12.16 -7.26 7.80
C MET A 58 -12.92 -7.64 9.06
N SER A 59 -13.78 -8.67 9.00
CA SER A 59 -14.47 -9.16 10.19
C SER A 59 -13.54 -9.70 11.27
N TRP A 60 -12.36 -10.23 10.91
CA TRP A 60 -11.35 -10.67 11.88
C TRP A 60 -10.73 -9.49 12.65
N LEU A 61 -10.74 -8.31 12.04
CA LEU A 61 -10.24 -7.06 12.61
C LEU A 61 -11.33 -6.26 13.33
N ASN A 62 -12.56 -6.81 13.42
CA ASN A 62 -13.75 -6.10 13.92
C ASN A 62 -14.08 -4.84 13.09
N ILE A 63 -13.82 -4.85 11.79
CA ILE A 63 -14.17 -3.80 10.84
C ILE A 63 -15.37 -4.28 10.03
N ASP A 64 -16.48 -3.54 10.05
CA ASP A 64 -17.57 -3.75 9.10
C ASP A 64 -17.25 -2.99 7.80
N TYR A 65 -17.27 -3.69 6.67
CA TYR A 65 -17.02 -3.06 5.36
C TYR A 65 -18.02 -1.94 5.04
N LYS A 66 -19.23 -2.00 5.62
CA LYS A 66 -20.25 -0.96 5.47
C LYS A 66 -19.85 0.39 6.08
N ASP A 67 -18.92 0.35 7.03
CA ASP A 67 -18.40 1.56 7.69
C ASP A 67 -17.27 2.21 6.90
N ILE A 68 -16.74 1.53 5.87
CA ILE A 68 -15.69 2.08 5.01
C ILE A 68 -16.32 3.05 4.00
N LYS A 69 -16.23 4.33 4.29
CA LYS A 69 -16.74 5.40 3.42
C LYS A 69 -15.66 6.08 2.59
N GLU A 70 -14.41 5.94 2.99
CA GLU A 70 -13.27 6.56 2.36
C GLU A 70 -12.16 5.51 2.09
N ILE A 71 -11.71 5.49 0.84
CA ILE A 71 -10.62 4.63 0.39
C ILE A 71 -9.55 5.52 -0.25
N LEU A 72 -8.36 5.53 0.34
CA LEU A 72 -7.18 6.19 -0.21
C LEU A 72 -6.47 5.23 -1.15
N VAL A 73 -6.40 5.57 -2.42
CA VAL A 73 -5.74 4.73 -3.43
C VAL A 73 -4.36 5.29 -3.73
N THR A 74 -3.33 4.49 -3.51
CA THR A 74 -1.95 4.87 -3.81
C THR A 74 -1.73 4.89 -5.33
N HIS A 75 -2.16 3.85 -6.02
CA HIS A 75 -2.09 3.72 -7.48
C HIS A 75 -3.06 2.64 -8.00
N LEU A 76 -3.13 2.45 -9.32
CA LEU A 76 -4.16 1.63 -9.97
C LEU A 76 -3.68 0.24 -10.43
N ASP A 77 -2.62 -0.30 -9.86
CA ASP A 77 -2.28 -1.71 -10.12
C ASP A 77 -3.33 -2.62 -9.45
N THR A 78 -3.62 -3.76 -10.06
CA THR A 78 -4.77 -4.60 -9.70
C THR A 78 -4.72 -5.21 -8.31
N ASP A 79 -3.54 -5.32 -7.73
CA ASP A 79 -3.32 -5.76 -6.35
C ASP A 79 -3.51 -4.64 -5.31
N HIS A 80 -3.84 -3.41 -5.77
CA HIS A 80 -4.18 -2.26 -4.93
C HIS A 80 -5.64 -1.80 -5.09
N VAL A 81 -6.31 -2.16 -6.19
CA VAL A 81 -7.69 -1.71 -6.44
C VAL A 81 -8.62 -2.82 -6.90
N GLY A 82 -8.13 -4.04 -7.02
CA GLY A 82 -8.88 -5.16 -7.61
C GLY A 82 -10.15 -5.51 -6.85
N ALA A 83 -10.18 -5.35 -5.52
CA ALA A 83 -11.38 -5.59 -4.75
C ALA A 83 -12.50 -4.59 -5.07
N ILE A 84 -12.16 -3.34 -5.41
CA ILE A 84 -13.14 -2.34 -5.84
C ILE A 84 -13.59 -2.63 -7.28
N GLU A 85 -12.63 -2.90 -8.18
CA GLU A 85 -12.92 -3.16 -9.59
C GLU A 85 -13.82 -4.39 -9.79
N LYS A 86 -13.61 -5.43 -8.99
CA LYS A 86 -14.31 -6.72 -9.10
C LYS A 86 -15.51 -6.84 -8.17
N ASP A 87 -15.89 -5.78 -7.49
CA ASP A 87 -16.96 -5.74 -6.49
C ASP A 87 -18.34 -5.94 -7.13
N SER A 88 -18.66 -7.20 -7.45
CA SER A 88 -19.96 -7.56 -8.03
C SER A 88 -21.12 -7.48 -7.02
N GLU A 89 -20.84 -7.50 -5.72
CA GLU A 89 -21.83 -7.37 -4.66
C GLU A 89 -22.07 -5.94 -4.22
N GLY A 90 -21.21 -5.02 -4.66
CA GLY A 90 -21.31 -3.59 -4.34
C GLY A 90 -21.00 -3.27 -2.89
N ILE A 91 -20.08 -4.00 -2.25
CA ILE A 91 -19.70 -3.76 -0.85
C ILE A 91 -19.02 -2.40 -0.65
N PHE A 92 -18.33 -1.90 -1.67
CA PHE A 92 -17.66 -0.58 -1.66
C PHE A 92 -18.33 0.46 -2.54
N LYS A 93 -19.53 0.18 -3.10
CA LYS A 93 -20.21 1.10 -4.05
C LYS A 93 -20.45 2.51 -3.50
N ASP A 94 -20.67 2.62 -2.19
CA ASP A 94 -20.95 3.89 -1.51
C ASP A 94 -19.67 4.57 -0.97
N SER A 95 -18.51 3.93 -1.14
CA SER A 95 -17.22 4.50 -0.72
C SER A 95 -16.74 5.56 -1.71
N THR A 96 -16.17 6.63 -1.19
CA THR A 96 -15.50 7.67 -1.98
C THR A 96 -14.04 7.32 -2.13
N ILE A 97 -13.55 7.31 -3.37
CA ILE A 97 -12.16 7.00 -3.71
C ILE A 97 -11.35 8.29 -3.77
N TYR A 98 -10.30 8.37 -2.98
CA TYR A 98 -9.32 9.45 -3.00
C TYR A 98 -8.14 8.98 -3.84
N ILE A 99 -7.87 9.63 -4.97
CA ILE A 99 -6.88 9.18 -5.96
C ILE A 99 -6.13 10.37 -6.55
N GLY A 100 -4.86 10.17 -6.90
CA GLY A 100 -4.08 11.19 -7.60
C GLY A 100 -4.75 11.64 -8.90
N ARG A 101 -4.78 12.96 -9.15
CA ARG A 101 -5.35 13.49 -10.40
C ARG A 101 -4.67 12.89 -11.62
N ILE A 102 -3.33 12.74 -11.57
CA ILE A 102 -2.56 12.13 -12.67
C ILE A 102 -2.86 10.62 -12.75
N GLU A 103 -3.03 9.95 -11.62
CA GLU A 103 -3.35 8.52 -11.58
C GLU A 103 -4.74 8.25 -12.18
N ASN A 104 -5.71 9.13 -11.93
CA ASN A 104 -7.04 9.03 -12.53
C ASN A 104 -7.03 9.05 -14.09
N GLU A 105 -5.96 9.53 -14.73
CA GLU A 105 -5.83 9.50 -16.20
C GLU A 105 -5.76 8.07 -16.75
N TYR A 106 -5.37 7.08 -15.94
CA TYR A 106 -5.44 5.67 -16.34
C TYR A 106 -6.89 5.17 -16.40
N LEU A 107 -7.76 5.61 -15.48
CA LEU A 107 -9.18 5.27 -15.48
C LEU A 107 -9.90 5.91 -16.68
N THR A 108 -9.60 7.17 -17.00
CA THR A 108 -10.18 7.87 -18.15
C THR A 108 -9.65 7.38 -19.50
N GLY A 109 -8.56 6.63 -19.50
CA GLY A 109 -7.91 6.12 -20.71
C GLY A 109 -6.93 7.09 -21.37
N ASN A 110 -6.69 8.25 -20.75
CA ASN A 110 -5.68 9.22 -21.24
C ASN A 110 -4.26 8.68 -21.07
N LYS A 111 -4.06 7.79 -20.09
CA LYS A 111 -2.81 7.05 -19.88
C LYS A 111 -3.05 5.55 -19.94
N ARG A 112 -1.98 4.81 -20.16
CA ARG A 112 -1.97 3.35 -20.16
C ARG A 112 -0.83 2.84 -19.30
N ARG A 113 -1.13 2.06 -18.28
CA ARG A 113 -0.15 1.45 -17.40
C ARG A 113 0.78 0.52 -18.18
N LYS A 114 2.08 0.72 -18.07
CA LYS A 114 3.11 -0.04 -18.76
C LYS A 114 4.12 -0.61 -17.77
N VAL A 115 4.50 -1.85 -17.97
CA VAL A 115 5.48 -2.56 -17.16
C VAL A 115 6.56 -3.20 -18.04
N PHE A 116 7.59 -3.78 -17.44
CA PHE A 116 8.70 -4.41 -18.15
C PHE A 116 9.31 -3.47 -19.20
N TRP A 117 9.72 -2.26 -18.76
CA TRP A 117 10.33 -1.24 -19.61
C TRP A 117 9.43 -0.76 -20.76
N GLY A 118 8.12 -0.78 -20.55
CA GLY A 118 7.13 -0.36 -21.54
C GLY A 118 6.77 -1.43 -22.58
N LEU A 119 7.32 -2.64 -22.48
CA LEU A 119 7.05 -3.74 -23.40
C LEU A 119 5.65 -4.34 -23.20
N TYR A 120 5.11 -4.28 -21.99
CA TYR A 120 3.79 -4.81 -21.70
C TYR A 120 2.84 -3.75 -21.18
N LYS A 121 1.63 -3.73 -21.70
CA LYS A 121 0.55 -2.84 -21.25
C LYS A 121 -0.42 -3.64 -20.40
N LEU A 122 -0.63 -3.21 -19.17
CA LEU A 122 -1.62 -3.84 -18.30
C LEU A 122 -3.06 -3.56 -18.78
N PRO A 123 -4.02 -4.42 -18.45
CA PRO A 123 -5.44 -4.16 -18.65
C PRO A 123 -5.84 -2.82 -18.02
N ARG A 124 -6.89 -2.21 -18.54
CA ARG A 124 -7.46 -1.01 -17.94
C ARG A 124 -8.32 -1.42 -16.76
N VAL A 125 -8.15 -0.71 -15.65
CA VAL A 125 -9.01 -0.83 -14.48
C VAL A 125 -10.25 0.03 -14.66
N ASN A 126 -11.40 -0.43 -14.19
CA ASN A 126 -12.67 0.30 -14.22
C ASN A 126 -13.20 0.44 -12.78
N ILE A 127 -13.38 1.67 -12.33
CA ILE A 127 -13.93 2.00 -11.01
C ILE A 127 -14.93 3.14 -11.21
N ASP A 128 -16.19 2.88 -10.82
CA ASP A 128 -17.29 3.84 -11.00
C ASP A 128 -17.59 4.68 -9.75
N ASN A 129 -16.98 4.37 -8.63
CA ASN A 129 -17.13 5.10 -7.36
C ASN A 129 -16.94 6.61 -7.53
N LYS A 130 -17.59 7.38 -6.65
CA LYS A 130 -17.29 8.80 -6.50
C LYS A 130 -15.80 9.00 -6.23
N LYS A 131 -15.19 9.98 -6.89
CA LYS A 131 -13.76 10.26 -6.78
C LYS A 131 -13.48 11.66 -6.25
N VAL A 132 -12.50 11.76 -5.37
CA VAL A 132 -11.83 13.00 -4.96
C VAL A 132 -10.43 12.97 -5.55
N LEU A 133 -10.13 13.93 -6.41
CA LEU A 133 -8.84 14.01 -7.09
C LEU A 133 -7.85 14.80 -6.22
N ILE A 134 -6.71 14.19 -5.95
CA ILE A 134 -5.66 14.72 -5.07
C ILE A 134 -4.50 15.24 -5.90
N ASP A 135 -3.99 16.39 -5.52
CA ASP A 135 -2.80 17.02 -6.08
C ASP A 135 -1.58 16.86 -5.14
N ASP A 136 -0.38 17.13 -5.68
CA ASP A 136 0.87 16.99 -4.90
C ASP A 136 0.89 17.91 -3.68
N SER A 137 1.36 17.36 -2.56
CA SER A 137 1.49 18.07 -1.28
C SER A 137 0.15 18.64 -0.75
N GLN A 138 -0.96 18.08 -1.21
CA GLN A 138 -2.28 18.47 -0.75
C GLN A 138 -2.55 17.91 0.65
N VAL A 139 -3.06 18.76 1.54
CA VAL A 139 -3.58 18.36 2.84
C VAL A 139 -5.10 18.31 2.78
N ILE A 140 -5.67 17.20 3.19
CA ILE A 140 -7.11 16.99 3.34
C ILE A 140 -7.43 16.51 4.75
N PHE A 141 -8.68 16.71 5.17
CA PHE A 141 -9.19 16.18 6.42
C PHE A 141 -10.40 15.30 6.13
N ILE A 142 -10.40 14.11 6.71
CA ILE A 142 -11.53 13.20 6.73
C ILE A 142 -11.94 13.07 8.19
N GLY A 143 -13.02 13.76 8.58
CA GLY A 143 -13.31 13.96 9.99
C GLY A 143 -12.16 14.69 10.69
N ASP A 144 -11.61 14.08 11.73
CA ASP A 144 -10.45 14.59 12.48
C ASP A 144 -9.11 13.93 12.06
N ILE A 145 -9.13 13.16 10.99
CA ILE A 145 -7.92 12.53 10.43
C ILE A 145 -7.28 13.49 9.42
N LYS A 146 -6.06 13.92 9.72
CA LYS A 146 -5.23 14.72 8.80
C LYS A 146 -4.52 13.80 7.83
N ILE A 147 -4.63 14.07 6.54
CA ILE A 147 -3.96 13.32 5.47
C ILE A 147 -3.21 14.31 4.59
N GLU A 148 -1.91 14.12 4.45
CA GLU A 148 -1.10 14.82 3.46
C GLU A 148 -0.67 13.83 2.39
N ALA A 149 -0.88 14.18 1.13
CA ALA A 149 -0.58 13.32 0.00
C ALA A 149 0.59 13.86 -0.81
N PHE A 150 1.55 13.01 -1.12
CA PHE A 150 2.69 13.34 -1.97
C PHE A 150 2.63 12.56 -3.27
N ILE A 151 2.74 13.22 -4.41
CA ILE A 151 2.95 12.53 -5.69
C ILE A 151 4.41 12.08 -5.75
N VAL A 152 4.61 10.75 -5.83
CA VAL A 152 5.93 10.11 -5.93
C VAL A 152 5.95 9.27 -7.21
N PRO A 153 6.10 9.92 -8.37
CA PRO A 153 5.98 9.28 -9.67
C PRO A 153 7.17 8.39 -9.99
N GLY A 154 6.91 7.37 -10.82
CA GLY A 154 7.93 6.48 -11.36
C GLY A 154 7.50 5.03 -11.41
N HIS A 155 6.91 4.50 -10.34
CA HIS A 155 6.18 3.24 -10.40
C HIS A 155 4.97 3.40 -11.35
N THR A 156 4.06 4.31 -11.02
CA THR A 156 3.13 4.93 -11.97
C THR A 156 3.39 6.44 -12.04
N TRP A 157 2.77 7.14 -13.00
CA TRP A 157 2.94 8.59 -13.14
C TRP A 157 2.25 9.39 -12.04
N GLY A 158 1.19 8.86 -11.45
CA GLY A 158 0.38 9.54 -10.44
C GLY A 158 0.40 8.90 -9.06
N HIS A 159 1.38 8.00 -8.81
CA HIS A 159 1.48 7.28 -7.54
C HIS A 159 1.48 8.25 -6.35
N LEU A 160 0.61 8.00 -5.38
CA LEU A 160 0.50 8.76 -4.13
C LEU A 160 1.11 8.01 -2.94
N VAL A 161 1.78 8.77 -2.10
CA VAL A 161 2.17 8.38 -0.75
C VAL A 161 1.36 9.22 0.23
N TYR A 162 0.78 8.59 1.24
CA TYR A 162 -0.06 9.26 2.23
C TYR A 162 0.61 9.33 3.59
N LEU A 163 0.76 10.54 4.11
CA LEU A 163 1.18 10.80 5.49
C LEU A 163 -0.07 11.10 6.32
N ILE A 164 -0.39 10.24 7.27
CA ILE A 164 -1.57 10.34 8.11
C ILE A 164 -1.17 10.77 9.53
N ASP A 165 -1.82 11.83 10.02
CA ASP A 165 -1.64 12.44 11.35
C ASP A 165 -0.17 12.71 11.71
N ASP A 166 0.68 13.02 10.69
CA ASP A 166 2.13 13.24 10.83
C ASP A 166 2.90 12.06 11.49
N MET A 167 2.33 10.86 11.46
CA MET A 167 2.86 9.67 12.15
C MET A 167 2.99 8.45 11.24
N TYR A 168 2.08 8.24 10.31
CA TYR A 168 2.01 7.03 9.51
C TYR A 168 2.18 7.36 8.03
N LEU A 169 3.24 6.82 7.42
CA LEU A 169 3.54 7.01 6.01
C LEU A 169 3.21 5.74 5.23
N PHE A 170 2.13 5.75 4.47
CA PHE A 170 1.74 4.65 3.59
C PHE A 170 2.33 4.90 2.21
N THR A 171 3.29 4.06 1.83
CA THR A 171 4.12 4.30 0.64
C THR A 171 3.64 3.59 -0.61
N GLY A 172 2.67 2.67 -0.50
CA GLY A 172 2.33 1.80 -1.63
C GLY A 172 3.59 1.17 -2.23
N ASP A 173 3.75 1.32 -3.54
CA ASP A 173 4.83 0.76 -4.33
C ASP A 173 5.97 1.74 -4.65
N THR A 174 6.24 2.68 -3.74
CA THR A 174 7.42 3.55 -3.87
C THR A 174 8.65 2.98 -3.18
N ILE A 175 8.47 2.28 -2.05
CA ILE A 175 9.54 1.68 -1.26
C ILE A 175 9.37 0.16 -1.22
N TRP A 176 10.49 -0.53 -1.38
CA TRP A 176 10.61 -1.97 -1.20
C TRP A 176 11.70 -2.26 -0.17
N PHE A 177 11.38 -2.97 0.91
CA PHE A 177 12.34 -3.29 1.95
C PHE A 177 13.12 -4.56 1.61
N GLY A 178 14.43 -4.40 1.45
CA GLY A 178 15.40 -5.49 1.47
C GLY A 178 15.82 -5.84 2.89
N ALA A 179 16.71 -6.83 3.00
CA ALA A 179 17.28 -7.20 4.31
C ALA A 179 18.16 -6.09 4.90
N ASP A 180 18.70 -5.23 4.08
CA ASP A 180 19.67 -4.17 4.37
C ASP A 180 19.10 -2.76 4.28
N GLY A 181 17.81 -2.60 4.02
CA GLY A 181 17.13 -1.31 3.97
C GLY A 181 16.15 -1.16 2.83
N GLY A 182 15.55 0.03 2.73
CA GLY A 182 14.58 0.37 1.71
C GLY A 182 15.22 0.86 0.42
N TYR A 183 14.65 0.41 -0.68
CA TYR A 183 15.02 0.74 -2.07
C TYR A 183 13.82 1.36 -2.78
N ALA A 184 14.05 2.09 -3.87
CA ALA A 184 12.99 2.36 -4.81
C ALA A 184 12.41 1.03 -5.36
N PHE A 185 11.10 0.97 -5.55
CA PHE A 185 10.38 -0.26 -5.86
C PHE A 185 10.89 -0.97 -7.13
N LEU A 186 10.42 -2.17 -7.39
CA LEU A 186 10.92 -3.10 -8.42
C LEU A 186 11.06 -2.47 -9.81
N ASN A 187 12.25 -2.61 -10.40
CA ASN A 187 12.59 -2.00 -11.69
C ASN A 187 11.77 -2.51 -12.89
N THR A 188 11.26 -3.74 -12.81
CA THR A 188 10.45 -4.35 -13.87
C THR A 188 9.03 -3.79 -13.91
N LEU A 189 8.55 -3.25 -12.79
CA LEU A 189 7.21 -2.71 -12.64
C LEU A 189 7.17 -1.18 -12.74
N ALA A 190 8.33 -0.50 -12.72
CA ALA A 190 8.40 0.95 -12.87
C ALA A 190 8.13 1.40 -14.30
N GLU A 191 7.30 2.43 -14.48
CA GLU A 191 7.13 3.12 -15.76
C GLU A 191 8.33 4.00 -16.11
N ASP A 192 8.88 4.70 -15.10
CA ASP A 192 10.12 5.48 -15.21
C ASP A 192 11.02 5.28 -13.99
N ARG A 193 12.06 4.48 -14.17
CA ARG A 193 13.01 4.15 -13.11
C ARG A 193 13.80 5.34 -12.57
N LYS A 194 14.18 6.25 -13.45
CA LYS A 194 14.97 7.43 -13.05
C LYS A 194 14.11 8.40 -12.25
N LEU A 195 12.89 8.58 -12.70
CA LEU A 195 11.92 9.43 -12.02
C LEU A 195 11.56 8.83 -10.66
N GLN A 196 11.39 7.50 -10.55
CA GLN A 196 11.10 6.82 -9.29
C GLN A 196 12.18 7.09 -8.22
N ILE A 197 13.44 6.96 -8.58
CA ILE A 197 14.57 7.29 -7.68
C ILE A 197 14.54 8.78 -7.30
N LYS A 198 14.39 9.67 -8.30
CA LYS A 198 14.37 11.10 -8.06
C LYS A 198 13.23 11.55 -7.15
N SER A 199 12.03 11.01 -7.36
CA SER A 199 10.86 11.36 -6.57
C SER A 199 10.92 10.78 -5.16
N LEU A 200 11.48 9.57 -4.99
CA LEU A 200 11.71 8.98 -3.68
C LEU A 200 12.72 9.80 -2.86
N LYS A 201 13.83 10.24 -3.46
CA LYS A 201 14.79 11.15 -2.81
C LYS A 201 14.15 12.47 -2.40
N ARG A 202 13.33 13.06 -3.27
CA ARG A 202 12.57 14.27 -2.93
C ARG A 202 11.68 14.04 -1.69
N LEU A 203 10.97 12.92 -1.64
CA LEU A 203 10.13 12.56 -0.48
C LEU A 203 10.97 12.42 0.78
N GLU A 204 12.09 11.70 0.71
CA GLU A 204 13.03 11.55 1.83
C GLU A 204 13.50 12.91 2.37
N GLU A 205 13.93 13.82 1.48
CA GLU A 205 14.37 15.16 1.87
C GLU A 205 13.28 15.97 2.59
N ILE A 206 12.03 15.87 2.13
CA ILE A 206 10.88 16.52 2.76
C ILE A 206 10.67 15.97 4.18
N LEU A 207 10.65 14.64 4.33
CA LEU A 207 10.37 13.98 5.60
C LEU A 207 11.48 14.23 6.62
N ARG A 208 12.76 14.14 6.21
CA ARG A 208 13.89 14.39 7.10
C ARG A 208 13.91 15.84 7.64
N LYS A 209 13.54 16.83 6.84
CA LYS A 209 13.43 18.22 7.28
C LYS A 209 12.36 18.44 8.34
N ARG A 210 11.33 17.59 8.37
CA ARG A 210 10.24 17.70 9.34
C ARG A 210 10.55 17.04 10.69
N ASN A 211 11.55 16.17 10.74
CA ASN A 211 11.99 15.46 11.94
C ASN A 211 10.84 14.77 12.70
N LEU A 212 9.98 14.07 11.97
CA LEU A 212 8.84 13.35 12.51
C LEU A 212 9.23 11.92 12.92
N ASN A 213 8.59 11.42 13.96
CA ASN A 213 8.66 10.00 14.32
C ASN A 213 7.67 9.22 13.45
N LEU A 214 8.13 8.65 12.36
CA LEU A 214 7.30 8.03 11.35
C LEU A 214 7.29 6.52 11.48
N LYS A 215 6.11 5.93 11.31
CA LYS A 215 5.96 4.52 10.93
C LYS A 215 5.77 4.47 9.41
N ILE A 216 6.74 3.92 8.72
CA ILE A 216 6.80 3.85 7.25
C ILE A 216 6.34 2.47 6.83
N ILE A 217 5.25 2.40 6.08
CA ILE A 217 4.48 1.19 5.79
C ILE A 217 4.44 1.00 4.28
N THR A 218 4.86 -0.16 3.80
CA THR A 218 4.95 -0.48 2.37
C THR A 218 3.84 -1.43 1.94
N GLY A 219 3.45 -1.41 0.68
CA GLY A 219 2.39 -2.27 0.15
C GLY A 219 2.72 -3.77 0.21
N HIS A 220 4.01 -4.17 0.21
CA HIS A 220 4.42 -5.55 -0.02
C HIS A 220 5.47 -6.12 0.92
N THR A 221 6.11 -5.30 1.76
CA THR A 221 7.31 -5.75 2.48
C THR A 221 7.36 -5.33 3.95
N GLY A 222 6.20 -5.02 4.54
CA GLY A 222 6.08 -4.70 5.95
C GLY A 222 6.26 -3.21 6.26
N TRP A 223 6.77 -2.89 7.44
CA TRP A 223 6.92 -1.52 7.95
C TRP A 223 8.22 -1.32 8.71
N SER A 224 8.59 -0.06 8.93
CA SER A 224 9.73 0.34 9.78
C SER A 224 9.42 1.66 10.49
N ASP A 225 9.87 1.81 11.73
CA ASP A 225 9.92 3.07 12.46
C ASP A 225 11.30 3.74 12.40
N ASP A 226 12.23 3.15 11.66
CA ASP A 226 13.56 3.67 11.39
C ASP A 226 13.63 4.29 10.00
N ILE A 227 13.66 5.62 9.94
CA ILE A 227 13.73 6.37 8.69
C ILE A 227 15.06 6.13 7.96
N ASP A 228 16.16 5.90 8.68
CA ASP A 228 17.46 5.63 8.06
C ASP A 228 17.46 4.26 7.38
N PHE A 229 16.84 3.27 8.01
CA PHE A 229 16.62 1.98 7.36
C PHE A 229 15.67 2.11 6.16
N ALA A 230 14.56 2.84 6.30
CA ALA A 230 13.54 2.93 5.26
C ALA A 230 14.04 3.60 3.97
N PHE A 231 15.02 4.50 4.07
CA PHE A 231 15.60 5.22 2.93
C PHE A 231 17.08 4.87 2.68
N ALA A 232 17.61 3.80 3.28
CA ALA A 232 19.04 3.45 3.22
C ALA A 232 19.60 3.38 1.80
N HIS A 233 18.78 3.00 0.83
CA HIS A 233 19.12 2.85 -0.58
C HIS A 233 18.10 3.57 -1.48
N SER A 234 17.63 4.75 -1.08
CA SER A 234 16.64 5.54 -1.83
C SER A 234 17.13 5.99 -3.21
N ASP A 235 18.44 5.93 -3.47
CA ASP A 235 19.06 6.20 -4.76
C ASP A 235 19.26 4.96 -5.63
N GLU A 236 18.87 3.81 -5.14
CA GLU A 236 18.91 2.55 -5.87
C GLU A 236 17.51 2.00 -6.10
N ILE A 237 17.27 1.47 -7.29
CA ILE A 237 16.05 0.72 -7.58
C ILE A 237 16.23 -0.75 -7.23
N CYS A 238 15.24 -1.35 -6.59
CA CYS A 238 15.29 -2.77 -6.25
C CYS A 238 15.41 -3.63 -7.50
N ASN A 239 16.41 -4.48 -7.49
CA ASN A 239 16.57 -5.55 -8.48
C ASN A 239 16.08 -6.86 -7.87
N SER A 240 14.88 -7.26 -8.26
CA SER A 240 14.18 -8.47 -7.79
C SER A 240 14.98 -9.77 -7.89
N LEU A 241 16.06 -9.79 -8.70
CA LEU A 241 16.91 -10.96 -8.87
C LEU A 241 18.01 -11.10 -7.80
N ARG A 242 18.25 -10.06 -6.99
CA ARG A 242 19.43 -10.02 -6.12
C ARG A 242 19.15 -9.76 -4.65
N ARG A 243 17.92 -9.41 -4.27
CA ARG A 243 17.63 -8.94 -2.91
C ARG A 243 16.46 -9.70 -2.29
N LYS A 244 16.56 -9.96 -1.00
CA LYS A 244 15.51 -10.57 -0.21
C LYS A 244 14.81 -9.51 0.61
N PRO A 245 13.48 -9.48 0.65
CA PRO A 245 12.74 -8.53 1.48
C PRO A 245 13.00 -8.76 2.98
N LYS A 246 12.99 -7.68 3.75
CA LYS A 246 12.89 -7.73 5.20
C LYS A 246 11.40 -7.65 5.57
N VAL A 247 10.99 -8.45 6.53
CA VAL A 247 9.63 -8.44 7.09
C VAL A 247 9.74 -8.23 8.59
N HIS A 248 8.95 -7.32 9.13
CA HIS A 248 8.92 -7.06 10.57
C HIS A 248 8.10 -8.10 11.34
N ASP A 249 7.17 -8.78 10.67
CA ASP A 249 6.49 -9.93 11.25
C ASP A 249 7.34 -11.20 11.08
N PRO A 250 7.99 -11.70 12.15
CA PRO A 250 8.80 -12.92 12.09
C PRO A 250 7.97 -14.17 11.79
N LYS A 251 6.64 -14.10 11.90
CA LYS A 251 5.71 -15.19 11.61
C LYS A 251 5.17 -15.13 10.18
N ALA A 252 5.44 -14.06 9.44
CA ALA A 252 5.03 -13.96 8.05
C ALA A 252 5.65 -15.13 7.26
N PRO A 253 4.86 -15.91 6.51
CA PRO A 253 5.38 -17.02 5.76
C PRO A 253 6.38 -16.53 4.70
N TYR A 254 7.41 -17.34 4.46
CA TYR A 254 8.47 -17.02 3.50
C TYR A 254 7.98 -17.04 2.04
N ASP A 255 6.80 -17.61 1.81
CA ASP A 255 6.16 -17.68 0.52
C ASP A 255 5.13 -16.54 0.40
N GLY A 256 5.42 -15.53 -0.40
CA GLY A 256 4.53 -14.39 -0.62
C GLY A 256 3.16 -14.76 -1.17
N PHE A 257 3.01 -15.95 -1.73
CA PHE A 257 1.72 -16.48 -2.24
C PHE A 257 1.05 -17.45 -1.28
N ASP A 258 1.74 -17.93 -0.24
CA ASP A 258 1.18 -18.86 0.73
C ASP A 258 0.57 -18.11 1.91
N GLU A 259 -0.75 -18.06 1.95
CA GLU A 259 -1.53 -17.46 3.03
C GLU A 259 -1.87 -18.47 4.16
N SER A 260 -1.32 -19.68 4.15
CA SER A 260 -1.70 -20.73 5.13
C SER A 260 -1.44 -20.33 6.59
N GLY A 261 -0.50 -19.40 6.83
CA GLY A 261 -0.21 -18.82 8.13
C GLY A 261 -1.12 -17.66 8.53
N ASP A 262 -1.94 -17.14 7.61
CA ASP A 262 -2.84 -16.02 7.82
C ASP A 262 -4.20 -16.52 8.34
N LYS A 263 -4.37 -16.54 9.67
CA LYS A 263 -5.49 -17.17 10.34
C LYS A 263 -6.13 -16.25 11.35
N LYS A 264 -7.47 -16.30 11.45
CA LYS A 264 -8.27 -15.54 12.40
C LYS A 264 -7.78 -15.68 13.85
N GLU A 265 -7.45 -16.90 14.28
CA GLU A 265 -6.95 -17.19 15.64
C GLU A 265 -5.66 -16.43 16.00
N ASN A 266 -4.84 -16.07 15.00
CA ASN A 266 -3.63 -15.29 15.21
C ASN A 266 -3.94 -13.80 15.35
N VAL A 267 -4.97 -13.32 14.68
CA VAL A 267 -5.46 -11.93 14.80
C VAL A 267 -6.02 -11.69 16.21
N GLU A 268 -6.84 -12.60 16.70
CA GLU A 268 -7.46 -12.50 18.03
C GLU A 268 -6.43 -12.41 19.18
N LYS A 269 -5.30 -13.09 19.03
CA LYS A 269 -4.18 -13.01 20.00
C LYS A 269 -3.43 -11.68 19.94
N GLY A 270 -3.48 -10.98 18.82
CA GLY A 270 -2.80 -9.69 18.59
C GLY A 270 -3.69 -8.47 18.83
N LEU A 271 -4.97 -8.66 19.19
CA LEU A 271 -5.88 -7.55 19.43
C LEU A 271 -5.33 -6.59 20.49
N PRO A 272 -5.29 -5.28 20.22
CA PRO A 272 -4.97 -4.27 21.24
C PRO A 272 -5.87 -4.41 22.45
N LYS A 273 -5.34 -4.18 23.65
CA LYS A 273 -6.09 -4.33 24.93
C LYS A 273 -7.42 -3.57 24.93
N ILE A 274 -7.48 -2.43 24.23
CA ILE A 274 -8.70 -1.60 24.12
C ILE A 274 -9.81 -2.30 23.33
N LEU A 275 -9.49 -3.27 22.49
CA LEU A 275 -10.44 -4.04 21.67
C LEU A 275 -10.73 -5.44 22.25
N GLN A 276 -10.03 -5.84 23.30
CA GLN A 276 -10.29 -7.08 24.04
C GLN A 276 -11.46 -6.80 24.99
N LYS A 277 -12.68 -7.19 24.59
CA LYS A 277 -13.88 -7.14 25.46
C LYS A 277 -14.15 -8.47 26.09
#